data_7f4300c927e2f50f62840d91ad0c9149
#
_entry.id   7f4300c927e2f50f62840d91ad0c9149
#
_cell.length_a   1.000
_cell.length_b   1.000
_cell.length_c   1.000
_cell.angle_alpha   90.00
_cell.angle_beta   90.00
_cell.angle_gamma   90.00
#
_symmetry.space_group_name_H-M   'P 1'
#
loop_
_entity.id
_entity.type
_entity.pdbx_description
1 polymer ?
#
loop_
_entity_poly.entity_id
_entity_poly.type
_entity_poly.pdbx_seq_one_letter_code
_entity_poly.pdbx_strand_id
1 'polypeptide(L)'
;MLVNDWVETVWNVVQVRPKTLHDYKRLYRRHLMPVIGSMPVNDVDVVALQQKLLSLPPQSARHCLMLVKTIYREAKLYKVTNINPADGLKTAPIQISDKKFLTWPEVDAKDWGRYNNQIRFLALHGLRWSEAAAITQADIRDEFVFVSRTVNGPCKSKTSVRKVPYLGWFKPLPASYKPMQKCANRHGVTVHSFRRTYAYLLKTQGVHVTTAQKLLGHSDPMMTLRVYTSVLDSEIDDAGALLANYLNRKI
;
A
#
# COMPACT_ATOMS: atom_id res chain seq x y z
N MET A 1 19.87 30.66 -9.07
CA MET A 1 19.54 29.73 -7.98
C MET A 1 19.67 28.33 -8.49
N LEU A 2 20.39 27.48 -7.78
CA LEU A 2 20.52 26.06 -8.12
C LEU A 2 19.31 25.27 -7.64
N VAL A 3 19.10 24.09 -8.24
CA VAL A 3 18.01 23.18 -7.82
C VAL A 3 18.18 22.79 -6.35
N ASN A 4 19.40 22.54 -5.86
CA ASN A 4 19.65 22.24 -4.45
C ASN A 4 19.15 23.35 -3.51
N ASP A 5 19.44 24.61 -3.84
CA ASP A 5 19.05 25.77 -3.01
C ASP A 5 17.51 25.89 -2.95
N TRP A 6 16.87 25.70 -4.12
CA TRP A 6 15.42 25.71 -4.21
C TRP A 6 14.77 24.56 -3.43
N VAL A 7 15.33 23.38 -3.53
CA VAL A 7 14.80 22.18 -2.85
C VAL A 7 14.85 22.33 -1.32
N GLU A 8 15.87 22.98 -0.75
CA GLU A 8 15.89 23.27 0.70
C GLU A 8 14.74 24.22 1.08
N THR A 9 14.39 25.18 0.22
CA THR A 9 13.21 26.03 0.41
C THR A 9 11.91 25.21 0.34
N VAL A 10 11.80 24.28 -0.65
CA VAL A 10 10.63 23.40 -0.82
C VAL A 10 10.37 22.57 0.43
N TRP A 11 11.41 22.08 1.12
CA TRP A 11 11.23 21.29 2.34
C TRP A 11 10.55 22.07 3.47
N ASN A 12 10.64 23.39 3.45
CA ASN A 12 10.05 24.26 4.48
C ASN A 12 8.62 24.70 4.14
N VAL A 13 8.23 24.66 2.85
CA VAL A 13 6.92 25.14 2.41
C VAL A 13 5.95 24.02 2.00
N VAL A 14 6.46 22.85 1.62
CA VAL A 14 5.60 21.76 1.18
C VAL A 14 4.79 21.17 2.35
N GLN A 15 3.47 21.15 2.18
CA GLN A 15 2.56 20.60 3.18
C GLN A 15 2.38 19.09 3.03
N VAL A 16 3.26 18.34 3.64
CA VAL A 16 3.20 16.88 3.69
C VAL A 16 3.44 16.35 5.10
N ARG A 17 3.05 15.10 5.37
CA ARG A 17 3.32 14.47 6.66
C ARG A 17 4.85 14.31 6.88
N PRO A 18 5.33 14.37 8.14
CA PRO A 18 6.77 14.26 8.45
C PRO A 18 7.44 13.04 7.82
N LYS A 19 6.77 11.89 7.84
CA LYS A 19 7.27 10.67 7.18
C LYS A 19 7.41 10.84 5.67
N THR A 20 6.45 11.49 5.01
CA THR A 20 6.50 11.75 3.57
C THR A 20 7.66 12.68 3.22
N LEU A 21 7.86 13.73 4.04
CA LEU A 21 8.99 14.65 3.88
C LEU A 21 10.33 13.92 4.03
N HIS A 22 10.45 13.05 5.05
CA HIS A 22 11.64 12.22 5.22
C HIS A 22 11.91 11.33 3.99
N ASP A 23 10.88 10.69 3.45
CA ASP A 23 10.99 9.85 2.25
C ASP A 23 11.35 10.67 1.02
N TYR A 24 10.82 11.91 0.87
CA TYR A 24 11.17 12.85 -0.21
C TYR A 24 12.65 13.26 -0.12
N LYS A 25 13.12 13.67 1.06
CA LYS A 25 14.52 14.05 1.27
C LYS A 25 15.47 12.90 0.93
N ARG A 26 15.14 11.67 1.36
CA ARG A 26 15.92 10.47 1.05
C ARG A 26 15.95 10.17 -0.46
N LEU A 27 14.78 10.25 -1.13
CA LEU A 27 14.64 10.00 -2.55
C LEU A 27 15.43 11.03 -3.38
N TYR A 28 15.32 12.31 -3.02
CA TYR A 28 16.04 13.40 -3.65
C TYR A 28 17.55 13.20 -3.54
N ARG A 29 18.07 13.05 -2.32
CA ARG A 29 19.52 12.89 -2.07
C ARG A 29 20.10 11.69 -2.81
N ARG A 30 19.36 10.58 -2.88
CA ARG A 30 19.86 9.35 -3.50
C ARG A 30 19.82 9.36 -5.02
N HIS A 31 18.81 9.95 -5.62
CA HIS A 31 18.53 9.75 -7.04
C HIS A 31 18.52 11.01 -7.88
N LEU A 32 18.08 12.14 -7.35
CA LEU A 32 17.89 13.38 -8.10
C LEU A 32 19.03 14.36 -7.90
N MET A 33 19.46 14.56 -6.67
CA MET A 33 20.54 15.49 -6.33
C MET A 33 21.83 15.27 -7.16
N PRO A 34 22.30 14.01 -7.39
CA PRO A 34 23.52 13.80 -8.20
C PRO A 34 23.34 14.16 -9.68
N VAL A 35 22.12 14.31 -10.18
CA VAL A 35 21.83 14.57 -11.58
C VAL A 35 21.49 16.04 -11.82
N ILE A 36 20.59 16.60 -11.02
CA ILE A 36 20.05 17.93 -11.26
C ILE A 36 20.40 18.95 -10.16
N GLY A 37 20.96 18.52 -9.04
CA GLY A 37 21.13 19.36 -7.86
C GLY A 37 22.00 20.58 -8.06
N SER A 38 23.06 20.48 -8.87
CA SER A 38 23.99 21.58 -9.22
C SER A 38 23.57 22.39 -10.44
N MET A 39 22.45 22.03 -11.09
CA MET A 39 21.96 22.75 -12.26
C MET A 39 21.14 23.98 -11.87
N PRO A 40 21.10 25.02 -12.70
CA PRO A 40 20.15 26.12 -12.50
C PRO A 40 18.71 25.62 -12.60
N VAL A 41 17.81 26.17 -11.77
CA VAL A 41 16.39 25.79 -11.76
C VAL A 41 15.72 25.95 -13.13
N ASN A 42 16.14 26.96 -13.91
CA ASN A 42 15.60 27.26 -15.24
C ASN A 42 16.29 26.50 -16.38
N ASP A 43 17.34 25.73 -16.08
CA ASP A 43 18.20 25.10 -17.12
C ASP A 43 18.59 23.69 -16.66
N VAL A 44 17.58 22.88 -16.39
CA VAL A 44 17.80 21.47 -16.05
C VAL A 44 17.89 20.62 -17.30
N ASP A 45 18.94 19.82 -17.38
CA ASP A 45 19.10 18.84 -18.46
C ASP A 45 18.00 17.75 -18.35
N VAL A 46 16.99 17.94 -19.20
CA VAL A 46 15.82 17.04 -19.29
C VAL A 46 16.23 15.66 -19.79
N VAL A 47 17.26 15.57 -20.65
CA VAL A 47 17.76 14.29 -21.20
C VAL A 47 18.44 13.49 -20.10
N ALA A 48 19.34 14.10 -19.34
CA ALA A 48 19.97 13.45 -18.20
C ALA A 48 18.96 13.00 -17.15
N LEU A 49 17.95 13.81 -16.86
CA LEU A 49 16.86 13.45 -15.95
C LEU A 49 16.05 12.27 -16.48
N GLN A 50 15.68 12.25 -17.77
CA GLN A 50 14.97 11.14 -18.40
C GLN A 50 15.79 9.84 -18.36
N GLN A 51 17.07 9.89 -18.68
CA GLN A 51 17.99 8.75 -18.62
C GLN A 51 18.05 8.20 -17.19
N LYS A 52 18.15 9.08 -16.19
CA LYS A 52 18.12 8.69 -14.79
C LYS A 52 16.83 7.96 -14.41
N LEU A 53 15.68 8.48 -14.82
CA LEU A 53 14.39 7.83 -14.54
C LEU A 53 14.31 6.43 -15.17
N LEU A 54 14.80 6.27 -16.40
CA LEU A 54 14.81 4.98 -17.09
C LEU A 54 15.79 3.96 -16.47
N SER A 55 16.86 4.43 -15.83
CA SER A 55 17.82 3.56 -15.13
C SER A 55 17.33 3.02 -13.79
N LEU A 56 16.23 3.54 -13.27
CA LEU A 56 15.67 3.15 -11.97
C LEU A 56 14.61 2.05 -12.11
N PRO A 57 14.43 1.23 -11.07
CA PRO A 57 13.26 0.35 -10.99
C PRO A 57 11.97 1.16 -11.18
N PRO A 58 10.96 0.67 -11.93
CA PRO A 58 9.79 1.44 -12.35
C PRO A 58 9.07 2.19 -11.22
N GLN A 59 8.92 1.56 -10.05
CA GLN A 59 8.29 2.19 -8.89
C GLN A 59 9.14 3.35 -8.33
N SER A 60 10.45 3.20 -8.28
CA SER A 60 11.37 4.25 -7.83
C SER A 60 11.39 5.41 -8.82
N ALA A 61 11.43 5.12 -10.13
CA ALA A 61 11.34 6.11 -11.20
C ALA A 61 10.06 6.94 -11.07
N ARG A 62 8.91 6.29 -10.88
CA ARG A 62 7.62 6.98 -10.69
C ARG A 62 7.64 7.91 -9.47
N HIS A 63 8.22 7.46 -8.35
CA HIS A 63 8.33 8.30 -7.15
C HIS A 63 9.28 9.49 -7.40
N CYS A 64 10.40 9.29 -8.09
CA CYS A 64 11.31 10.38 -8.49
C CYS A 64 10.59 11.39 -9.38
N LEU A 65 9.88 10.93 -10.41
CA LEU A 65 9.11 11.79 -11.30
C LEU A 65 8.06 12.61 -10.55
N MET A 66 7.32 11.98 -9.64
CA MET A 66 6.35 12.68 -8.79
C MET A 66 7.01 13.73 -7.89
N LEU A 67 8.18 13.43 -7.36
CA LEU A 67 8.93 14.39 -6.54
C LEU A 67 9.43 15.59 -7.36
N VAL A 68 9.98 15.37 -8.56
CA VAL A 68 10.36 16.48 -9.46
C VAL A 68 9.14 17.35 -9.78
N LYS A 69 8.01 16.72 -10.14
CA LYS A 69 6.74 17.45 -10.38
C LYS A 69 6.31 18.29 -9.16
N THR A 70 6.50 17.77 -7.96
CA THR A 70 6.17 18.50 -6.73
C THR A 70 7.12 19.69 -6.55
N ILE A 71 8.44 19.50 -6.67
CA ILE A 71 9.45 20.54 -6.53
C ILE A 71 9.19 21.69 -7.52
N TYR A 72 8.87 21.37 -8.77
CA TYR A 72 8.65 22.37 -9.81
C TYR A 72 7.24 22.98 -9.80
N ARG A 73 6.24 22.27 -9.25
CA ARG A 73 4.95 22.88 -8.96
C ARG A 73 5.10 24.01 -7.94
N GLU A 74 5.86 23.79 -6.87
CA GLU A 74 6.17 24.85 -5.90
C GLU A 74 7.01 25.95 -6.54
N ALA A 75 7.98 25.62 -7.39
CA ALA A 75 8.79 26.62 -8.09
C ALA A 75 7.94 27.54 -8.99
N LYS A 76 6.94 27.00 -9.67
CA LYS A 76 5.97 27.81 -10.44
C LYS A 76 5.10 28.67 -9.54
N LEU A 77 4.59 28.11 -8.44
CA LEU A 77 3.76 28.82 -7.47
C LEU A 77 4.49 30.03 -6.88
N TYR A 78 5.76 29.88 -6.53
CA TYR A 78 6.60 30.93 -5.97
C TYR A 78 7.32 31.79 -7.03
N LYS A 79 6.96 31.64 -8.32
CA LYS A 79 7.49 32.41 -9.47
C LYS A 79 9.04 32.30 -9.61
N VAL A 80 9.61 31.20 -9.19
CA VAL A 80 11.04 30.91 -9.35
C VAL A 80 11.35 30.50 -10.80
N THR A 81 10.39 29.80 -11.44
CA THR A 81 10.44 29.40 -12.84
C THR A 81 9.04 29.30 -13.42
N ASN A 82 8.95 29.39 -14.76
CA ASN A 82 7.71 29.14 -15.51
C ASN A 82 7.69 27.76 -16.18
N ILE A 83 8.81 27.03 -16.15
CA ILE A 83 8.93 25.71 -16.79
C ILE A 83 8.90 24.61 -15.72
N ASN A 84 8.54 23.39 -16.15
CA ASN A 84 8.65 22.19 -15.34
C ASN A 84 9.35 21.10 -16.17
N PRO A 85 10.61 20.76 -15.86
CA PRO A 85 11.39 19.79 -16.63
C PRO A 85 10.81 18.37 -16.54
N ALA A 86 9.84 18.14 -15.66
CA ALA A 86 9.16 16.86 -15.54
C ALA A 86 7.96 16.72 -16.51
N ASP A 87 7.60 17.79 -17.23
CA ASP A 87 6.51 17.73 -18.21
C ASP A 87 6.98 16.91 -19.42
N GLY A 88 6.18 15.93 -19.81
CA GLY A 88 6.52 15.01 -20.91
C GLY A 88 7.45 13.84 -20.54
N LEU A 89 8.11 13.83 -19.37
CA LEU A 89 8.93 12.71 -18.95
C LEU A 89 8.12 11.43 -18.70
N LYS A 90 8.74 10.31 -19.04
CA LYS A 90 8.12 8.98 -18.96
C LYS A 90 8.89 8.07 -18.01
N THR A 91 8.20 7.13 -17.43
CA THR A 91 8.79 6.02 -16.65
C THR A 91 8.39 4.70 -17.29
N ALA A 92 9.19 3.67 -17.10
CA ALA A 92 8.80 2.34 -17.51
C ALA A 92 7.48 1.92 -16.83
N PRO A 93 6.61 1.18 -17.53
CA PRO A 93 5.36 0.70 -16.97
C PRO A 93 5.62 -0.20 -15.75
N ILE A 94 4.80 -0.04 -14.72
CA ILE A 94 4.87 -0.93 -13.56
C ILE A 94 4.12 -2.20 -13.94
N GLN A 95 4.83 -3.30 -14.04
CA GLN A 95 4.21 -4.61 -14.17
C GLN A 95 3.48 -4.94 -12.87
N ILE A 96 2.18 -5.11 -12.95
CA ILE A 96 1.36 -5.57 -11.83
C ILE A 96 1.54 -7.10 -11.79
N SER A 97 2.46 -7.58 -10.98
CA SER A 97 2.53 -9.01 -10.68
C SER A 97 1.44 -9.39 -9.69
N ASP A 98 0.81 -10.52 -9.90
CA ASP A 98 -0.06 -11.12 -8.90
C ASP A 98 0.78 -11.46 -7.67
N LYS A 99 0.59 -10.66 -6.64
CA LYS A 99 1.35 -10.86 -5.40
C LYS A 99 0.80 -12.09 -4.70
N LYS A 100 1.64 -13.07 -4.49
CA LYS A 100 1.29 -14.29 -3.77
C LYS A 100 0.68 -13.96 -2.40
N PHE A 101 -0.36 -14.66 -2.07
CA PHE A 101 -0.95 -14.74 -0.74
C PHE A 101 -1.29 -16.21 -0.45
N LEU A 102 -1.57 -16.52 0.78
CA LEU A 102 -2.00 -17.84 1.22
C LEU A 102 -3.50 -17.78 1.55
N THR A 103 -4.22 -18.85 1.25
CA THR A 103 -5.59 -19.04 1.74
C THR A 103 -5.59 -19.24 3.26
N TRP A 104 -6.75 -19.14 3.91
CA TRP A 104 -6.81 -19.36 5.35
C TRP A 104 -6.34 -20.77 5.76
N PRO A 105 -6.78 -21.88 5.13
CA PRO A 105 -6.26 -23.22 5.46
C PRO A 105 -4.73 -23.32 5.32
N GLU A 106 -4.14 -22.70 4.31
CA GLU A 106 -2.68 -22.68 4.13
C GLU A 106 -1.97 -21.88 5.22
N VAL A 107 -2.55 -20.77 5.70
CA VAL A 107 -2.00 -20.00 6.81
C VAL A 107 -2.08 -20.81 8.11
N ASP A 108 -3.21 -21.47 8.34
CA ASP A 108 -3.45 -22.22 9.58
C ASP A 108 -2.57 -23.48 9.68
N ALA A 109 -2.36 -24.17 8.57
CA ALA A 109 -1.53 -25.38 8.50
C ALA A 109 -0.02 -25.13 8.67
N LYS A 110 0.46 -23.87 8.50
CA LYS A 110 1.89 -23.56 8.55
C LYS A 110 2.33 -23.24 9.99
N ASP A 111 3.55 -23.66 10.32
CA ASP A 111 4.23 -23.22 11.53
C ASP A 111 4.94 -21.88 11.27
N TRP A 112 4.49 -20.85 11.97
CA TRP A 112 5.08 -19.51 11.96
C TRP A 112 6.01 -19.26 13.15
N GLY A 113 6.34 -20.30 13.92
CA GLY A 113 7.14 -20.23 15.12
C GLY A 113 6.51 -19.29 16.15
N ARG A 114 7.30 -18.44 16.76
CA ARG A 114 6.83 -17.49 17.77
C ARG A 114 5.75 -16.50 17.29
N TYR A 115 5.48 -16.41 15.98
CA TYR A 115 4.51 -15.49 15.39
C TYR A 115 3.19 -16.17 15.00
N ASN A 116 2.97 -17.41 15.40
CA ASN A 116 1.76 -18.16 15.05
C ASN A 116 0.47 -17.36 15.30
N ASN A 117 0.28 -16.84 16.51
CA ASN A 117 -0.93 -16.10 16.85
C ASN A 117 -1.03 -14.76 16.12
N GLN A 118 0.07 -14.00 16.04
CA GLN A 118 0.07 -12.69 15.37
C GLN A 118 -0.25 -12.81 13.87
N ILE A 119 0.26 -13.85 13.21
CA ILE A 119 0.02 -14.08 11.78
C ILE A 119 -1.43 -14.52 11.56
N ARG A 120 -1.96 -15.43 12.37
CA ARG A 120 -3.38 -15.81 12.32
C ARG A 120 -4.29 -14.59 12.58
N PHE A 121 -3.94 -13.78 13.58
CA PHE A 121 -4.65 -12.53 13.83
C PHE A 121 -4.67 -11.59 12.62
N LEU A 122 -3.54 -11.38 11.95
CA LEU A 122 -3.48 -10.56 10.74
C LEU A 122 -4.30 -11.15 9.58
N ALA A 123 -4.25 -12.46 9.40
CA ALA A 123 -4.94 -13.16 8.32
C ALA A 123 -6.46 -13.20 8.49
N LEU A 124 -6.97 -13.17 9.73
CA LEU A 124 -8.40 -13.21 10.05
C LEU A 124 -9.04 -11.84 10.24
N HIS A 125 -8.26 -10.77 10.39
CA HIS A 125 -8.79 -9.43 10.64
C HIS A 125 -8.43 -8.42 9.54
N GLY A 126 -7.52 -8.78 8.62
CA GLY A 126 -7.15 -7.95 7.48
C GLY A 126 -6.53 -6.59 7.83
N LEU A 127 -6.01 -6.42 9.03
CA LEU A 127 -5.40 -5.19 9.49
C LEU A 127 -4.08 -4.91 8.75
N ARG A 128 -3.76 -3.63 8.52
CA ARG A 128 -2.38 -3.27 8.15
C ARG A 128 -1.48 -3.54 9.34
N TRP A 129 -0.22 -3.93 9.09
CA TRP A 129 0.72 -4.17 10.19
C TRP A 129 0.78 -3.01 11.19
N SER A 130 0.82 -1.77 10.69
CA SER A 130 0.89 -0.58 11.55
C SER A 130 -0.38 -0.33 12.38
N GLU A 131 -1.54 -0.78 11.91
CA GLU A 131 -2.80 -0.78 12.65
C GLU A 131 -2.75 -1.87 13.73
N ALA A 132 -2.47 -3.11 13.32
CA ALA A 132 -2.42 -4.27 14.22
C ALA A 132 -1.38 -4.12 15.34
N ALA A 133 -0.22 -3.52 15.05
CA ALA A 133 0.82 -3.28 16.04
C ALA A 133 0.44 -2.18 17.06
N ALA A 134 -0.60 -1.39 16.80
CA ALA A 134 -1.13 -0.42 17.72
C ALA A 134 -2.34 -0.94 18.53
N ILE A 135 -2.87 -2.14 18.22
CA ILE A 135 -3.97 -2.77 18.95
C ILE A 135 -3.49 -3.27 20.31
N THR A 136 -4.28 -3.00 21.31
CA THR A 136 -4.15 -3.51 22.68
C THR A 136 -5.38 -4.34 23.05
N GLN A 137 -5.36 -5.02 24.18
CA GLN A 137 -6.53 -5.76 24.67
C GLN A 137 -7.76 -4.86 24.86
N ALA A 138 -7.57 -3.61 25.25
CA ALA A 138 -8.65 -2.64 25.43
C ALA A 138 -9.37 -2.24 24.11
N ASP A 139 -8.73 -2.47 22.97
CA ASP A 139 -9.32 -2.22 21.65
C ASP A 139 -10.18 -3.39 21.15
N ILE A 140 -10.21 -4.50 21.91
CA ILE A 140 -11.00 -5.70 21.60
C ILE A 140 -12.15 -5.75 22.62
N ARG A 141 -13.36 -5.46 22.16
CA ARG A 141 -14.57 -5.43 22.98
C ARG A 141 -15.80 -5.68 22.13
N ASP A 142 -16.88 -6.12 22.72
CA ASP A 142 -18.18 -6.35 22.06
C ASP A 142 -18.04 -7.19 20.78
N GLU A 143 -17.19 -8.21 20.80
CA GLU A 143 -16.88 -9.09 19.66
C GLU A 143 -16.23 -8.39 18.45
N PHE A 144 -15.65 -7.21 18.66
CA PHE A 144 -14.98 -6.44 17.60
C PHE A 144 -13.59 -5.98 18.01
N VAL A 145 -12.73 -5.81 17.01
CA VAL A 145 -11.47 -5.07 17.07
C VAL A 145 -11.73 -3.64 16.59
N PHE A 146 -11.49 -2.65 17.44
CA PHE A 146 -11.63 -1.23 17.10
C PHE A 146 -10.31 -0.66 16.59
N VAL A 147 -10.29 -0.29 15.32
CA VAL A 147 -9.12 0.28 14.65
C VAL A 147 -9.28 1.80 14.59
N SER A 148 -8.54 2.54 15.39
CA SER A 148 -8.61 4.02 15.44
C SER A 148 -7.26 4.68 15.21
N ARG A 149 -6.15 3.94 15.37
CA ARG A 149 -4.79 4.46 15.33
C ARG A 149 -3.81 3.48 14.68
N THR A 150 -2.62 3.94 14.46
CA THR A 150 -1.46 3.18 13.99
C THR A 150 -0.27 3.47 14.92
N VAL A 151 0.79 2.68 14.82
CA VAL A 151 2.06 2.97 15.55
C VAL A 151 2.69 4.33 15.19
N ASN A 152 2.23 4.96 14.12
CA ASN A 152 2.70 6.28 13.66
C ASN A 152 1.68 7.39 13.96
N GLY A 153 0.76 7.18 14.90
CA GLY A 153 -0.30 8.13 15.25
C GLY A 153 -1.66 7.77 14.65
N PRO A 154 -2.61 8.73 14.58
CA PRO A 154 -3.97 8.48 14.15
C PRO A 154 -4.04 7.94 12.72
N CYS A 155 -5.14 7.28 12.38
CA CYS A 155 -5.38 6.76 11.03
C CYS A 155 -5.31 7.88 9.98
N LYS A 156 -4.84 7.53 8.77
CA LYS A 156 -4.64 8.50 7.67
C LYS A 156 -5.95 9.05 7.09
N SER A 157 -7.02 8.29 7.16
CA SER A 157 -8.33 8.67 6.62
C SER A 157 -9.44 8.26 7.57
N LYS A 158 -10.60 8.91 7.48
CA LYS A 158 -11.81 8.54 8.24
C LYS A 158 -12.23 7.10 7.97
N THR A 159 -12.07 6.61 6.73
CA THR A 159 -12.39 5.22 6.34
C THR A 159 -11.48 4.18 6.99
N SER A 160 -10.29 4.57 7.46
CA SER A 160 -9.39 3.68 8.19
C SER A 160 -9.83 3.46 9.65
N VAL A 161 -10.64 4.37 10.22
CA VAL A 161 -11.27 4.19 11.54
C VAL A 161 -12.47 3.28 11.34
N ARG A 162 -12.44 2.10 11.96
CA ARG A 162 -13.46 1.06 11.75
C ARG A 162 -13.47 0.03 12.86
N LYS A 163 -14.53 -0.75 12.92
CA LYS A 163 -14.59 -2.00 13.69
C LYS A 163 -14.53 -3.20 12.76
N VAL A 164 -13.85 -4.25 13.19
CA VAL A 164 -13.70 -5.52 12.47
C VAL A 164 -14.14 -6.64 13.40
N PRO A 165 -14.94 -7.62 12.97
CA PRO A 165 -15.32 -8.75 13.84
C PRO A 165 -14.08 -9.42 14.43
N TYR A 166 -14.11 -9.72 15.72
CA TYR A 166 -13.01 -10.40 16.40
C TYR A 166 -13.13 -11.91 16.25
N LEU A 167 -12.16 -12.52 15.62
CA LEU A 167 -12.11 -13.95 15.32
C LEU A 167 -10.99 -14.69 16.11
N GLY A 168 -10.58 -14.12 17.23
CA GLY A 168 -9.56 -14.73 18.10
C GLY A 168 -8.12 -14.40 17.74
N TRP A 169 -7.19 -15.14 18.31
CA TRP A 169 -5.76 -15.13 18.04
C TRP A 169 -5.00 -13.86 18.42
N PHE A 170 -5.61 -12.94 19.15
CA PHE A 170 -4.89 -11.71 19.53
C PHE A 170 -3.67 -12.02 20.39
N LYS A 171 -2.55 -11.49 19.94
CA LYS A 171 -1.31 -11.36 20.70
C LYS A 171 -0.62 -10.08 20.22
N PRO A 172 -0.09 -9.24 21.11
CA PRO A 172 0.61 -8.03 20.71
C PRO A 172 1.66 -8.30 19.64
N LEU A 173 1.68 -7.47 18.61
CA LEU A 173 2.69 -7.58 17.55
C LEU A 173 4.04 -7.05 18.04
N PRO A 174 5.17 -7.53 17.48
CA PRO A 174 6.48 -7.03 17.84
C PRO A 174 6.62 -5.55 17.46
N ALA A 175 7.42 -4.80 18.21
CA ALA A 175 7.67 -3.37 17.93
C ALA A 175 8.29 -3.13 16.55
N SER A 176 8.99 -4.11 15.99
CA SER A 176 9.62 -4.03 14.68
C SER A 176 8.91 -4.93 13.65
N TYR A 177 8.68 -4.36 12.48
CA TYR A 177 8.13 -5.06 11.31
C TYR A 177 9.09 -6.13 10.73
N LYS A 178 10.40 -5.86 10.77
CA LYS A 178 11.41 -6.63 10.03
C LYS A 178 11.46 -8.13 10.40
N PRO A 179 11.47 -8.53 11.69
CA PRO A 179 11.53 -9.94 12.05
C PRO A 179 10.32 -10.74 11.56
N MET A 180 9.13 -10.14 11.64
CA MET A 180 7.89 -10.77 11.18
C MET A 180 7.86 -10.87 9.64
N GLN A 181 8.35 -9.84 8.94
CA GLN A 181 8.53 -9.89 7.49
C GLN A 181 9.53 -10.98 7.08
N LYS A 182 10.64 -11.15 7.80
CA LYS A 182 11.61 -12.23 7.55
C LYS A 182 10.96 -13.61 7.74
N CYS A 183 10.09 -13.75 8.73
CA CYS A 183 9.32 -14.97 8.92
C CYS A 183 8.39 -15.24 7.73
N ALA A 184 7.58 -14.27 7.33
CA ALA A 184 6.67 -14.39 6.19
C ALA A 184 7.41 -14.72 4.88
N ASN A 185 8.56 -14.10 4.64
CA ASN A 185 9.37 -14.33 3.43
C ASN A 185 9.86 -15.78 3.29
N ARG A 186 10.12 -16.51 4.39
CA ARG A 186 10.49 -17.93 4.34
C ARG A 186 9.38 -18.80 3.73
N HIS A 187 8.14 -18.34 3.80
CA HIS A 187 6.98 -19.01 3.21
C HIS A 187 6.53 -18.37 1.88
N GLY A 188 7.40 -17.55 1.26
CA GLY A 188 7.15 -16.94 -0.06
C GLY A 188 6.11 -15.80 -0.07
N VAL A 189 5.74 -15.26 1.11
CA VAL A 189 4.74 -14.21 1.25
C VAL A 189 5.28 -13.02 2.05
N THR A 190 4.52 -11.94 2.09
CA THR A 190 4.81 -10.75 2.89
C THR A 190 3.82 -10.62 4.03
N VAL A 191 4.15 -9.84 5.06
CA VAL A 191 3.16 -9.53 6.12
C VAL A 191 1.89 -8.87 5.55
N HIS A 192 2.01 -8.09 4.47
CA HIS A 192 0.83 -7.51 3.80
C HIS A 192 -0.03 -8.55 3.06
N SER A 193 0.55 -9.70 2.73
CA SER A 193 -0.19 -10.80 2.07
C SER A 193 -1.30 -11.36 2.96
N PHE A 194 -1.16 -11.35 4.29
CA PHE A 194 -2.20 -11.80 5.21
C PHE A 194 -3.48 -10.96 5.14
N ARG A 195 -3.37 -9.68 4.83
CA ARG A 195 -4.53 -8.84 4.53
C ARG A 195 -5.23 -9.23 3.23
N ARG A 196 -4.49 -9.78 2.27
CA ARG A 196 -5.07 -10.37 1.05
C ARG A 196 -5.75 -11.69 1.34
N THR A 197 -5.19 -12.51 2.23
CA THR A 197 -5.86 -13.71 2.76
C THR A 197 -7.24 -13.36 3.31
N TYR A 198 -7.34 -12.32 4.15
CA TYR A 198 -8.63 -11.86 4.66
C TYR A 198 -9.58 -11.38 3.58
N ALA A 199 -9.10 -10.58 2.63
CA ALA A 199 -9.92 -10.12 1.52
C ALA A 199 -10.43 -11.29 0.65
N TYR A 200 -9.59 -12.30 0.40
CA TYR A 200 -9.99 -13.51 -0.29
C TYR A 200 -10.99 -14.35 0.52
N LEU A 201 -10.78 -14.49 1.82
CA LEU A 201 -11.72 -15.15 2.71
C LEU A 201 -13.10 -14.49 2.68
N LEU A 202 -13.17 -13.15 2.75
CA LEU A 202 -14.43 -12.41 2.63
C LEU A 202 -15.11 -12.68 1.29
N LYS A 203 -14.35 -12.73 0.19
CA LYS A 203 -14.87 -13.05 -1.16
C LYS A 203 -15.47 -14.45 -1.19
N THR A 204 -14.74 -15.47 -0.75
CA THR A 204 -15.18 -16.87 -0.78
C THR A 204 -16.38 -17.15 0.14
N GLN A 205 -16.56 -16.32 1.17
CA GLN A 205 -17.74 -16.36 2.04
C GLN A 205 -18.91 -15.49 1.53
N GLY A 206 -18.84 -14.99 0.30
CA GLY A 206 -19.92 -14.23 -0.33
C GLY A 206 -20.14 -12.84 0.28
N VAL A 207 -19.19 -12.30 1.05
CA VAL A 207 -19.33 -10.97 1.64
C VAL A 207 -19.29 -9.92 0.51
N HIS A 208 -20.31 -9.07 0.47
CA HIS A 208 -20.40 -8.04 -0.57
C HIS A 208 -19.19 -7.11 -0.58
N VAL A 209 -18.72 -6.73 -1.77
CA VAL A 209 -17.48 -5.94 -1.96
C VAL A 209 -17.47 -4.63 -1.17
N THR A 210 -18.61 -3.94 -1.03
CA THR A 210 -18.70 -2.70 -0.25
C THR A 210 -18.52 -2.93 1.25
N THR A 211 -18.99 -4.06 1.77
CA THR A 211 -18.76 -4.47 3.16
C THR A 211 -17.31 -4.82 3.38
N ALA A 212 -16.71 -5.59 2.48
CA ALA A 212 -15.29 -5.91 2.53
C ALA A 212 -14.40 -4.65 2.45
N GLN A 213 -14.78 -3.67 1.61
CA GLN A 213 -14.09 -2.37 1.56
C GLN A 213 -14.10 -1.68 2.93
N LYS A 214 -15.24 -1.65 3.61
CA LYS A 214 -15.37 -1.06 4.96
C LYS A 214 -14.52 -1.82 5.97
N LEU A 215 -14.59 -3.15 6.00
CA LEU A 215 -13.80 -4.00 6.90
C LEU A 215 -12.29 -3.84 6.67
N LEU A 216 -11.87 -3.74 5.42
CA LEU A 216 -10.47 -3.48 5.06
C LEU A 216 -10.06 -2.01 5.31
N GLY A 217 -10.98 -1.06 5.34
CA GLY A 217 -10.67 0.37 5.46
C GLY A 217 -9.90 0.89 4.24
N HIS A 218 -10.36 0.53 3.04
CA HIS A 218 -9.85 1.08 1.79
C HIS A 218 -10.58 2.37 1.45
N SER A 219 -9.84 3.46 1.25
CA SER A 219 -10.40 4.73 0.78
C SER A 219 -10.77 4.68 -0.72
N ASP A 220 -10.04 3.85 -1.49
CA ASP A 220 -10.29 3.61 -2.91
C ASP A 220 -10.97 2.25 -3.09
N PRO A 221 -12.21 2.20 -3.60
CA PRO A 221 -12.93 0.95 -3.90
C PRO A 221 -12.16 0.02 -4.83
N MET A 222 -11.40 0.57 -5.78
CA MET A 222 -10.62 -0.21 -6.73
C MET A 222 -9.58 -1.11 -6.06
N MET A 223 -9.10 -0.77 -4.87
CA MET A 223 -8.18 -1.63 -4.12
C MET A 223 -8.85 -2.93 -3.66
N THR A 224 -10.11 -2.88 -3.26
CA THR A 224 -10.87 -4.08 -2.88
C THR A 224 -11.32 -4.82 -4.13
N LEU A 225 -11.83 -4.09 -5.12
CA LEU A 225 -12.32 -4.66 -6.37
C LEU A 225 -11.25 -5.52 -7.06
N ARG A 226 -10.00 -5.08 -7.12
CA ARG A 226 -8.89 -5.86 -7.70
C ARG A 226 -8.67 -7.23 -7.06
N VAL A 227 -8.95 -7.38 -5.76
CA VAL A 227 -8.87 -8.68 -5.08
C VAL A 227 -10.12 -9.52 -5.37
N TYR A 228 -11.27 -8.86 -5.50
CA TYR A 228 -12.55 -9.51 -5.79
C TYR A 228 -12.70 -9.91 -7.26
N THR A 229 -12.09 -9.18 -8.18
CA THR A 229 -12.15 -9.43 -9.64
C THR A 229 -11.00 -10.31 -10.14
N SER A 230 -10.05 -10.70 -9.31
CA SER A 230 -9.18 -11.83 -9.64
C SER A 230 -10.05 -13.10 -9.61
N VAL A 231 -10.77 -13.30 -10.70
CA VAL A 231 -11.64 -14.47 -10.91
C VAL A 231 -10.73 -15.67 -11.12
N LEU A 232 -10.93 -16.70 -10.32
CA LEU A 232 -10.38 -18.02 -10.61
C LEU A 232 -11.23 -18.62 -11.74
N ASP A 233 -10.60 -19.35 -12.66
CA ASP A 233 -11.33 -20.02 -13.75
C ASP A 233 -12.45 -20.91 -13.20
N SER A 234 -12.24 -21.55 -12.03
CA SER A 234 -13.26 -22.29 -11.30
C SER A 234 -14.53 -21.49 -10.95
N GLU A 235 -14.45 -20.18 -10.76
CA GLU A 235 -15.63 -19.36 -10.45
C GLU A 235 -16.51 -19.12 -11.68
N ILE A 236 -15.95 -19.20 -12.88
CA ILE A 236 -16.70 -19.14 -14.14
C ILE A 236 -17.49 -20.44 -14.31
N ASP A 237 -16.86 -21.58 -14.01
CA ASP A 237 -17.50 -22.89 -14.07
C ASP A 237 -18.63 -23.00 -13.04
N ASP A 238 -18.38 -22.53 -11.80
CA ASP A 238 -19.40 -22.49 -10.74
C ASP A 238 -20.59 -21.61 -11.11
N ALA A 239 -20.35 -20.44 -11.72
CA ALA A 239 -21.41 -19.55 -12.20
C ALA A 239 -22.24 -20.24 -13.32
N GLY A 240 -21.58 -20.95 -14.22
CA GLY A 240 -22.25 -21.76 -15.26
C GLY A 240 -23.15 -22.84 -14.66
N ALA A 241 -22.65 -23.58 -13.67
CA ALA A 241 -23.42 -24.62 -12.97
C ALA A 241 -24.62 -24.03 -12.19
N LEU A 242 -24.45 -22.87 -11.53
CA LEU A 242 -25.54 -22.17 -10.82
C LEU A 242 -26.65 -21.73 -11.80
N LEU A 243 -26.29 -21.17 -12.94
CA LEU A 243 -27.26 -20.77 -13.97
C LEU A 243 -27.99 -21.97 -14.57
N ALA A 244 -27.30 -23.04 -14.87
CA ALA A 244 -27.89 -24.29 -15.34
C ALA A 244 -28.90 -24.88 -14.33
N ASN A 245 -28.52 -24.91 -13.04
CA ASN A 245 -29.40 -25.37 -11.97
C ASN A 245 -30.65 -24.48 -11.79
N TYR A 246 -30.50 -23.16 -11.94
CA TYR A 246 -31.64 -22.23 -11.90
C TYR A 246 -32.63 -22.47 -13.05
N LEU A 247 -32.13 -22.71 -14.25
CA LEU A 247 -32.96 -22.98 -15.42
C LEU A 247 -33.67 -24.34 -15.30
N ASN A 248 -32.99 -25.37 -14.81
CA ASN A 248 -33.57 -26.71 -14.62
C ASN A 248 -34.60 -26.77 -13.49
N ARG A 249 -34.65 -25.82 -12.56
CA ARG A 249 -35.69 -25.73 -11.52
C ARG A 249 -36.97 -25.05 -11.97
N LYS A 250 -36.99 -24.45 -13.17
CA LYS A 250 -38.13 -23.75 -13.74
C LYS A 250 -38.87 -24.51 -14.84
N ILE A 251 -38.39 -25.70 -15.18
CA ILE A 251 -39.05 -26.67 -16.05
C ILE A 251 -39.58 -27.81 -15.16
#